data_b64d57c3773c2ba4edfd96e2af14bb54
#
_entry.id   b64d57c3773c2ba4edfd96e2af14bb54
#
_cell.length_a   1.000
_cell.length_b   1.000
_cell.length_c   1.000
_cell.angle_alpha   90.00
_cell.angle_beta   90.00
_cell.angle_gamma   90.00
#
_symmetry.space_group_name_H-M   'P 1'
#
loop_
_entity.id
_entity.type
_entity.pdbx_description
1 polymer ?
#
loop_
_entity_poly.entity_id
_entity_poly.type
_entity_poly.pdbx_seq_one_letter_code
_entity_poly.pdbx_strand_id
1 'polypeptide(L)'
;MKKINSLFFIFLWLIYMGGADAAVPDAQIIGPLEADPPGHPSRNSIYAASAIELSSNGYVEEEYFIEGTANQYTNPTLETGAIVDSNHRYFTRIIVRRPRAEHYNGTVIVEWINVTGGPDKDIDWWYSGSHFMRNGYAYVAVSAQQMGIDTMKEWSPERYGHLDVTHDGMVDRDALSYDIFSAVGKAINRIGQSTPADRVDILDGLKAEVIIATGHSQSASRLAIYLNNIHPIEPIFDGVMVHGGGGRIRDDQETKIFKIMAETI
;
A
#
# COMPACT_ATOMS: atom_id res chain seq x y z
N MET A 1 -75.16 10.62 18.63
CA MET A 1 -73.79 10.51 19.17
C MET A 1 -73.00 9.58 18.24
N LYS A 2 -72.20 10.15 17.32
CA LYS A 2 -71.36 9.39 16.40
C LYS A 2 -69.97 9.30 17.00
N LYS A 3 -69.46 8.07 17.23
CA LYS A 3 -68.06 7.80 17.65
C LYS A 3 -67.17 7.90 16.44
N ILE A 4 -66.20 8.81 16.52
CA ILE A 4 -65.09 8.94 15.54
C ILE A 4 -63.97 8.05 16.04
N ASN A 5 -63.69 6.95 15.27
CA ASN A 5 -62.49 6.16 15.52
C ASN A 5 -61.30 6.82 14.82
N SER A 6 -60.37 7.33 15.58
CA SER A 6 -59.13 7.89 15.08
C SER A 6 -58.13 6.76 14.88
N LEU A 7 -57.79 6.45 13.65
CA LEU A 7 -56.75 5.49 13.27
C LEU A 7 -55.40 6.24 13.29
N PHE A 8 -54.56 5.95 14.27
CA PHE A 8 -53.20 6.43 14.29
C PHE A 8 -52.35 5.56 13.36
N PHE A 9 -51.92 6.11 12.24
CA PHE A 9 -50.88 5.51 11.39
C PHE A 9 -49.49 5.85 12.00
N ILE A 10 -48.82 4.86 12.60
CA ILE A 10 -47.43 4.96 12.96
C ILE A 10 -46.60 4.71 11.71
N PHE A 11 -46.03 5.76 11.13
CA PHE A 11 -45.01 5.65 10.10
C PHE A 11 -43.67 5.21 10.77
N LEU A 12 -43.35 3.94 10.62
CA LEU A 12 -42.01 3.42 11.01
C LEU A 12 -41.03 3.87 9.94
N TRP A 13 -40.24 4.91 10.23
CA TRP A 13 -39.06 5.25 9.45
C TRP A 13 -37.99 4.19 9.71
N LEU A 14 -37.83 3.24 8.79
CA LEU A 14 -36.62 2.42 8.72
C LEU A 14 -35.47 3.34 8.31
N ILE A 15 -34.66 3.76 9.29
CA ILE A 15 -33.35 4.35 9.03
C ILE A 15 -32.51 3.19 8.50
N TYR A 16 -32.33 3.16 7.19
CA TYR A 16 -31.34 2.32 6.53
C TYR A 16 -29.97 2.93 6.94
N MET A 17 -29.36 2.39 8.00
CA MET A 17 -27.96 2.62 8.27
C MET A 17 -27.20 1.84 7.21
N GLY A 18 -27.05 2.42 6.01
CA GLY A 18 -26.05 1.97 5.07
C GLY A 18 -24.73 2.07 5.78
N GLY A 19 -24.06 0.95 6.03
CA GLY A 19 -22.64 0.98 6.38
C GLY A 19 -21.96 1.84 5.31
N ALA A 20 -21.18 2.84 5.72
CA ALA A 20 -20.34 3.52 4.78
C ALA A 20 -19.39 2.45 4.22
N ASP A 21 -19.53 2.15 2.94
CA ASP A 21 -18.53 1.30 2.27
C ASP A 21 -17.17 1.95 2.49
N ALA A 22 -16.18 1.11 2.83
CA ALA A 22 -14.81 1.59 3.02
C ALA A 22 -14.38 2.37 1.77
N ALA A 23 -13.78 3.55 1.96
CA ALA A 23 -13.39 4.41 0.83
C ALA A 23 -12.38 3.71 -0.09
N VAL A 24 -11.49 2.89 0.50
CA VAL A 24 -10.52 2.08 -0.24
C VAL A 24 -11.02 0.64 -0.31
N PRO A 25 -11.24 0.08 -1.52
CA PRO A 25 -11.61 -1.32 -1.68
C PRO A 25 -10.56 -2.28 -1.12
N ASP A 26 -11.02 -3.42 -0.60
CA ASP A 26 -10.12 -4.48 -0.16
C ASP A 26 -9.47 -5.17 -1.37
N ALA A 27 -8.22 -5.59 -1.22
CA ALA A 27 -7.48 -6.31 -2.24
C ALA A 27 -7.40 -7.81 -1.93
N GLN A 28 -7.30 -8.61 -2.98
CA GLN A 28 -6.92 -10.01 -2.92
C GLN A 28 -5.41 -10.15 -3.07
N ILE A 29 -4.81 -11.03 -2.26
CA ILE A 29 -3.38 -11.34 -2.30
C ILE A 29 -3.19 -12.76 -2.79
N ILE A 30 -2.21 -12.94 -3.67
CA ILE A 30 -1.86 -14.22 -4.30
C ILE A 30 -0.38 -14.50 -4.02
N GLY A 31 -0.07 -15.63 -3.43
CA GLY A 31 1.30 -16.02 -3.14
C GLY A 31 1.45 -16.66 -1.75
N PRO A 32 2.68 -16.81 -1.22
CA PRO A 32 3.92 -16.31 -1.83
C PRO A 32 4.21 -16.98 -3.17
N LEU A 33 4.84 -16.24 -4.09
CA LEU A 33 5.18 -16.70 -5.42
C LEU A 33 6.50 -17.48 -5.40
N GLU A 34 6.51 -18.64 -6.04
CA GLU A 34 7.78 -19.36 -6.26
C GLU A 34 8.71 -18.50 -7.14
N ALA A 35 9.99 -18.49 -6.80
CA ALA A 35 10.99 -17.74 -7.52
C ALA A 35 12.31 -18.50 -7.59
N ASP A 36 12.99 -18.36 -8.73
CA ASP A 36 14.37 -18.79 -8.88
C ASP A 36 15.33 -17.86 -8.13
N PRO A 37 16.54 -18.31 -7.80
CA PRO A 37 17.53 -17.42 -7.18
C PRO A 37 17.81 -16.16 -8.04
N PRO A 38 18.14 -15.02 -7.42
CA PRO A 38 18.51 -13.80 -8.14
C PRO A 38 19.61 -14.06 -9.19
N GLY A 39 19.43 -13.50 -10.39
CA GLY A 39 20.36 -13.68 -11.51
C GLY A 39 20.20 -14.97 -12.31
N HIS A 40 19.22 -15.81 -12.00
CA HIS A 40 18.94 -17.01 -12.79
C HIS A 40 18.54 -16.66 -14.23
N PRO A 41 19.01 -17.44 -15.25
CA PRO A 41 18.76 -17.13 -16.67
C PRO A 41 17.29 -17.10 -17.08
N SER A 42 16.41 -17.82 -16.37
CA SER A 42 14.96 -17.84 -16.61
C SER A 42 14.30 -16.48 -16.42
N ARG A 43 14.94 -15.57 -15.65
CA ARG A 43 14.30 -14.33 -15.15
C ARG A 43 13.00 -14.58 -14.38
N ASN A 44 12.84 -15.78 -13.80
CA ASN A 44 11.75 -16.11 -12.88
C ASN A 44 12.15 -15.87 -11.41
N SER A 45 13.03 -14.92 -11.16
CA SER A 45 13.40 -14.44 -9.83
C SER A 45 12.63 -13.18 -9.45
N ILE A 46 12.68 -12.81 -8.18
CA ILE A 46 12.10 -11.54 -7.72
C ILE A 46 12.87 -10.38 -8.39
N TYR A 47 12.15 -9.52 -9.10
CA TYR A 47 12.74 -8.29 -9.66
C TYR A 47 13.10 -7.32 -8.53
N ALA A 48 14.30 -6.78 -8.55
CA ALA A 48 14.84 -5.95 -7.47
C ALA A 48 14.87 -6.67 -6.11
N ALA A 49 15.20 -7.98 -6.10
CA ALA A 49 15.51 -8.71 -4.88
C ALA A 49 16.57 -8.00 -4.05
N SER A 50 16.52 -8.16 -2.74
CA SER A 50 17.47 -7.52 -1.82
C SER A 50 18.91 -7.84 -2.17
N ALA A 51 19.72 -6.79 -2.33
CA ALA A 51 21.18 -6.94 -2.44
C ALA A 51 21.85 -7.18 -1.09
N ILE A 52 21.11 -6.97 0.02
CA ILE A 52 21.59 -7.23 1.37
C ILE A 52 21.29 -8.70 1.69
N GLU A 53 22.26 -9.42 2.23
CA GLU A 53 22.05 -10.79 2.65
C GLU A 53 21.05 -10.84 3.82
N LEU A 54 19.98 -11.63 3.68
CA LEU A 54 18.83 -11.67 4.57
C LEU A 54 18.89 -12.83 5.56
N SER A 55 19.25 -14.02 5.08
CA SER A 55 19.10 -15.25 5.84
C SER A 55 19.96 -15.30 7.08
N SER A 56 21.20 -14.81 7.02
CA SER A 56 22.11 -14.71 8.18
C SER A 56 21.63 -13.68 9.23
N ASN A 57 20.74 -12.76 8.80
CA ASN A 57 20.07 -11.81 9.69
C ASN A 57 18.70 -12.31 10.17
N GLY A 58 18.33 -13.55 9.86
CA GLY A 58 17.07 -14.15 10.26
C GLY A 58 15.85 -13.59 9.51
N TYR A 59 16.06 -13.05 8.30
CA TYR A 59 15.00 -12.52 7.43
C TYR A 59 14.71 -13.44 6.26
N VAL A 60 13.48 -13.34 5.78
CA VAL A 60 13.02 -13.92 4.52
C VAL A 60 12.56 -12.81 3.59
N GLU A 61 12.64 -13.07 2.27
CA GLU A 61 12.07 -12.22 1.23
C GLU A 61 11.09 -13.04 0.42
N GLU A 62 9.89 -12.54 0.26
CA GLU A 62 8.82 -13.16 -0.51
C GLU A 62 8.14 -12.13 -1.40
N GLU A 63 7.67 -12.57 -2.54
CA GLU A 63 6.90 -11.75 -3.47
C GLU A 63 5.46 -12.26 -3.53
N TYR A 64 4.52 -11.32 -3.60
CA TYR A 64 3.10 -11.60 -3.76
C TYR A 64 2.54 -10.75 -4.89
N PHE A 65 1.55 -11.28 -5.60
CA PHE A 65 0.69 -10.43 -6.40
C PHE A 65 -0.47 -9.91 -5.54
N ILE A 66 -0.97 -8.75 -5.94
CA ILE A 66 -2.12 -8.11 -5.32
C ILE A 66 -3.03 -7.57 -6.40
N GLU A 67 -4.32 -7.90 -6.32
CA GLU A 67 -5.33 -7.44 -7.26
C GLU A 67 -6.54 -6.85 -6.54
N GLY A 68 -7.25 -5.97 -7.23
CA GLY A 68 -8.42 -5.33 -6.67
C GLY A 68 -8.99 -4.26 -7.60
N THR A 69 -9.82 -3.42 -7.00
CA THR A 69 -10.30 -2.21 -7.64
C THR A 69 -9.79 -0.98 -6.90
N ALA A 70 -9.68 0.12 -7.59
CA ALA A 70 -9.20 1.40 -7.08
C ALA A 70 -10.09 2.55 -7.55
N ASN A 71 -10.05 3.64 -6.81
CA ASN A 71 -10.75 4.87 -7.13
C ASN A 71 -9.78 5.91 -7.72
N GLN A 72 -10.35 6.87 -8.43
CA GLN A 72 -9.68 8.11 -8.80
C GLN A 72 -10.16 9.24 -7.90
N TYR A 73 -9.26 10.15 -7.57
CA TYR A 73 -9.53 11.25 -6.64
C TYR A 73 -9.25 12.60 -7.28
N THR A 74 -9.99 13.63 -6.83
CA THR A 74 -9.55 15.00 -7.04
C THR A 74 -8.24 15.25 -6.28
N ASN A 75 -7.44 16.17 -6.78
CA ASN A 75 -6.16 16.57 -6.15
C ASN A 75 -6.18 18.07 -5.82
N PRO A 76 -6.99 18.52 -4.85
CA PRO A 76 -6.99 19.91 -4.42
C PRO A 76 -5.72 20.22 -3.62
N THR A 77 -5.33 21.51 -3.62
CA THR A 77 -4.15 21.94 -2.86
C THR A 77 -4.46 22.00 -1.37
N LEU A 78 -3.79 21.16 -0.56
CA LEU A 78 -3.88 21.11 0.91
C LEU A 78 -5.32 20.91 1.44
N GLU A 79 -6.15 20.17 0.72
CA GLU A 79 -7.50 19.82 1.13
C GLU A 79 -7.74 18.33 0.92
N THR A 80 -8.72 17.77 1.59
CA THR A 80 -9.14 16.39 1.35
C THR A 80 -9.77 16.28 -0.04
N GLY A 81 -9.32 15.31 -0.81
CA GLY A 81 -9.88 15.01 -2.13
C GLY A 81 -11.26 14.33 -2.04
N ALA A 82 -11.90 14.21 -3.18
CA ALA A 82 -13.14 13.45 -3.32
C ALA A 82 -12.95 12.37 -4.37
N ILE A 83 -13.63 11.24 -4.20
CA ILE A 83 -13.70 10.19 -5.22
C ILE A 83 -14.47 10.74 -6.41
N VAL A 84 -13.90 10.65 -7.60
CA VAL A 84 -14.50 11.12 -8.86
C VAL A 84 -14.86 9.99 -9.81
N ASP A 85 -14.18 8.85 -9.68
CA ASP A 85 -14.47 7.64 -10.44
C ASP A 85 -14.02 6.41 -9.64
N SER A 86 -14.60 5.24 -9.90
CA SER A 86 -14.43 4.06 -9.06
C SER A 86 -14.42 2.76 -9.86
N ASN A 87 -14.03 1.65 -9.20
CA ASN A 87 -14.05 0.30 -9.75
C ASN A 87 -13.05 0.07 -10.89
N HIS A 88 -11.92 0.78 -10.89
CA HIS A 88 -10.84 0.54 -11.82
C HIS A 88 -9.99 -0.64 -11.37
N ARG A 89 -9.95 -1.70 -12.15
CA ARG A 89 -9.17 -2.90 -11.83
C ARG A 89 -7.68 -2.62 -11.88
N TYR A 90 -6.95 -3.25 -10.97
CA TYR A 90 -5.49 -3.31 -11.02
C TYR A 90 -5.00 -4.71 -10.66
N PHE A 91 -3.81 -5.03 -11.13
CA PHE A 91 -3.04 -6.22 -10.79
C PHE A 91 -1.57 -5.83 -10.69
N THR A 92 -0.98 -5.94 -9.51
CA THR A 92 0.40 -5.53 -9.27
C THR A 92 1.10 -6.49 -8.31
N ARG A 93 2.28 -6.10 -7.81
CA ARG A 93 3.05 -6.90 -6.87
C ARG A 93 3.47 -6.12 -5.63
N ILE A 94 3.81 -6.88 -4.59
CA ILE A 94 4.52 -6.42 -3.41
C ILE A 94 5.69 -7.35 -3.11
N ILE A 95 6.75 -6.81 -2.50
CA ILE A 95 7.83 -7.59 -1.90
C ILE A 95 7.73 -7.43 -0.40
N VAL A 96 7.80 -8.55 0.32
CA VAL A 96 7.75 -8.59 1.78
C VAL A 96 9.08 -9.12 2.31
N ARG A 97 9.72 -8.37 3.20
CA ARG A 97 10.91 -8.77 3.94
C ARG A 97 10.56 -8.76 5.42
N ARG A 98 10.62 -9.91 6.06
CA ARG A 98 10.20 -10.02 7.46
C ARG A 98 11.17 -10.85 8.29
N PRO A 99 11.35 -10.50 9.58
CA PRO A 99 12.14 -11.29 10.50
C PRO A 99 11.39 -12.55 10.94
N ARG A 100 12.10 -13.45 11.62
CA ARG A 100 11.47 -14.50 12.42
C ARG A 100 10.71 -13.88 13.59
N ALA A 101 9.68 -14.59 14.07
CA ALA A 101 8.76 -14.08 15.09
C ALA A 101 9.46 -13.58 16.37
N GLU A 102 10.51 -14.27 16.81
CA GLU A 102 11.27 -13.91 18.01
C GLU A 102 12.06 -12.60 17.91
N HIS A 103 12.23 -12.07 16.69
CA HIS A 103 12.96 -10.82 16.44
C HIS A 103 12.05 -9.68 15.99
N TYR A 104 10.77 -9.97 15.75
CA TYR A 104 9.84 -8.97 15.28
C TYR A 104 9.49 -7.94 16.34
N ASN A 105 9.57 -6.65 16.01
CA ASN A 105 9.34 -5.54 16.94
C ASN A 105 7.93 -4.96 16.90
N GLY A 106 7.00 -5.54 16.14
CA GLY A 106 5.62 -5.04 16.01
C GLY A 106 5.42 -3.97 14.93
N THR A 107 6.49 -3.53 14.26
CA THR A 107 6.40 -2.43 13.28
C THR A 107 6.59 -2.92 11.86
N VAL A 108 5.72 -2.45 10.96
CA VAL A 108 5.83 -2.67 9.50
C VAL A 108 6.14 -1.35 8.81
N ILE A 109 7.18 -1.34 8.00
CA ILE A 109 7.51 -0.24 7.08
C ILE A 109 6.92 -0.56 5.72
N VAL A 110 6.09 0.32 5.17
CA VAL A 110 5.49 0.17 3.83
C VAL A 110 6.08 1.25 2.93
N GLU A 111 6.89 0.83 1.96
CA GLU A 111 7.55 1.75 1.04
C GLU A 111 6.78 1.87 -0.27
N TRP A 112 6.47 3.10 -0.64
CA TRP A 112 6.08 3.44 -2.00
C TRP A 112 7.31 3.45 -2.89
N ILE A 113 7.49 2.39 -3.67
CA ILE A 113 8.67 2.18 -4.52
C ILE A 113 8.90 3.38 -5.45
N ASN A 114 10.15 3.80 -5.54
CA ASN A 114 10.58 4.86 -6.45
C ASN A 114 10.81 4.29 -7.86
N VAL A 115 10.29 4.99 -8.87
CA VAL A 115 10.41 4.58 -10.29
C VAL A 115 11.21 5.59 -11.14
N THR A 116 11.93 6.51 -10.53
CA THR A 116 12.73 7.50 -11.25
C THR A 116 13.73 6.82 -12.19
N GLY A 117 13.59 7.06 -13.49
CA GLY A 117 14.45 6.44 -14.52
C GLY A 117 14.01 5.04 -14.95
N GLY A 118 12.78 4.61 -14.64
CA GLY A 118 12.16 3.38 -15.13
C GLY A 118 12.02 2.29 -14.06
N PRO A 119 13.11 1.68 -13.59
CA PRO A 119 13.05 0.52 -12.70
C PRO A 119 12.43 0.83 -11.34
N ASP A 120 11.75 -0.15 -10.77
CA ASP A 120 11.39 -0.18 -9.36
C ASP A 120 12.66 -0.14 -8.48
N LYS A 121 12.68 0.76 -7.50
CA LYS A 121 13.77 0.94 -6.55
C LYS A 121 13.21 1.14 -5.14
N ASP A 122 13.52 0.23 -4.28
CA ASP A 122 13.22 0.28 -2.85
C ASP A 122 14.30 1.08 -2.10
N ILE A 123 14.30 2.38 -2.31
CA ILE A 123 15.36 3.30 -1.89
C ILE A 123 15.54 3.31 -0.37
N ASP A 124 14.44 3.31 0.39
CA ASP A 124 14.51 3.32 1.84
C ASP A 124 15.04 1.98 2.38
N TRP A 125 14.78 0.86 1.69
CA TRP A 125 15.46 -0.39 1.99
C TRP A 125 16.95 -0.32 1.69
N TRP A 126 17.38 0.25 0.57
CA TRP A 126 18.80 0.40 0.25
C TRP A 126 19.56 1.20 1.31
N TYR A 127 18.97 2.28 1.81
CA TYR A 127 19.61 3.12 2.83
C TYR A 127 19.48 2.55 4.24
N SER A 128 18.36 1.91 4.56
CA SER A 128 18.00 1.59 5.94
C SER A 128 17.80 0.10 6.22
N GLY A 129 17.89 -0.78 5.23
CA GLY A 129 17.62 -2.21 5.39
C GLY A 129 18.43 -2.88 6.49
N SER A 130 19.73 -2.55 6.61
CA SER A 130 20.56 -3.03 7.73
C SER A 130 20.07 -2.53 9.10
N HIS A 131 19.51 -1.33 9.18
CA HIS A 131 18.90 -0.80 10.40
C HIS A 131 17.57 -1.52 10.68
N PHE A 132 16.74 -1.71 9.66
CA PHE A 132 15.47 -2.43 9.79
C PHE A 132 15.70 -3.85 10.31
N MET A 133 16.66 -4.56 9.73
CA MET A 133 16.99 -5.93 10.16
C MET A 133 17.50 -5.99 11.61
N ARG A 134 18.43 -5.12 12.00
CA ARG A 134 18.96 -5.11 13.38
C ARG A 134 17.89 -4.81 14.44
N ASN A 135 16.81 -4.11 14.06
CA ASN A 135 15.77 -3.68 14.97
C ASN A 135 14.45 -4.44 14.80
N GLY A 136 14.41 -5.46 13.95
CA GLY A 136 13.27 -6.38 13.83
C GLY A 136 12.05 -5.80 13.13
N TYR A 137 12.20 -4.83 12.23
CA TYR A 137 11.08 -4.33 11.42
C TYR A 137 10.69 -5.32 10.33
N ALA A 138 9.40 -5.51 10.09
CA ALA A 138 8.96 -6.04 8.82
C ALA A 138 8.90 -4.90 7.78
N TYR A 139 9.06 -5.24 6.51
CA TYR A 139 9.11 -4.27 5.41
C TYR A 139 8.30 -4.78 4.22
N VAL A 140 7.53 -3.89 3.61
CA VAL A 140 6.71 -4.17 2.44
C VAL A 140 6.97 -3.10 1.37
N ALA A 141 7.46 -3.52 0.21
CA ALA A 141 7.66 -2.64 -0.94
C ALA A 141 6.47 -2.76 -1.91
N VAL A 142 5.90 -1.63 -2.34
CA VAL A 142 4.69 -1.58 -3.16
C VAL A 142 4.98 -1.05 -4.55
N SER A 143 4.80 -1.88 -5.58
CA SER A 143 4.92 -1.51 -7.00
C SER A 143 3.58 -0.90 -7.46
N ALA A 144 3.37 0.39 -7.21
CA ALA A 144 2.09 1.05 -7.47
C ALA A 144 2.06 1.90 -8.75
N GLN A 145 3.18 2.03 -9.47
CA GLN A 145 3.34 2.99 -10.56
C GLN A 145 3.61 2.32 -11.90
N GLN A 146 2.95 2.81 -12.94
CA GLN A 146 2.99 2.25 -14.30
C GLN A 146 4.42 2.08 -14.82
N MET A 147 5.29 3.06 -14.63
CA MET A 147 6.66 3.02 -15.16
C MET A 147 7.46 1.82 -14.61
N GLY A 148 7.32 1.49 -13.33
CA GLY A 148 7.95 0.32 -12.73
C GLY A 148 7.35 -0.99 -13.27
N ILE A 149 6.02 -1.03 -13.43
CA ILE A 149 5.31 -2.17 -14.02
C ILE A 149 5.79 -2.43 -15.43
N ASP A 150 5.85 -1.41 -16.28
CA ASP A 150 6.30 -1.56 -17.68
C ASP A 150 7.74 -2.09 -17.75
N THR A 151 8.64 -1.60 -16.90
CA THR A 151 10.02 -2.10 -16.81
C THR A 151 10.07 -3.58 -16.40
N MET A 152 9.24 -4.00 -15.46
CA MET A 152 9.17 -5.42 -15.06
C MET A 152 8.63 -6.31 -16.16
N LYS A 153 7.60 -5.86 -16.88
CA LYS A 153 7.04 -6.58 -18.04
C LYS A 153 8.08 -6.79 -19.14
N GLU A 154 8.91 -5.78 -19.40
CA GLU A 154 10.03 -5.89 -20.36
C GLU A 154 11.12 -6.83 -19.84
N TRP A 155 11.41 -6.81 -18.55
CA TRP A 155 12.45 -7.64 -17.96
C TRP A 155 12.08 -9.12 -17.94
N SER A 156 10.85 -9.47 -17.54
CA SER A 156 10.32 -10.84 -17.56
C SER A 156 8.84 -10.86 -17.97
N PRO A 157 8.54 -10.93 -19.25
CA PRO A 157 7.16 -11.02 -19.74
C PRO A 157 6.40 -12.24 -19.20
N GLU A 158 7.12 -13.35 -18.95
CA GLU A 158 6.51 -14.58 -18.42
C GLU A 158 6.02 -14.38 -16.98
N ARG A 159 6.84 -13.74 -16.13
CA ARG A 159 6.49 -13.53 -14.71
C ARG A 159 5.56 -12.33 -14.52
N TYR A 160 5.82 -11.22 -15.22
CA TYR A 160 5.18 -9.92 -14.96
C TYR A 160 4.29 -9.40 -16.07
N GLY A 161 4.18 -10.12 -17.20
CA GLY A 161 3.48 -9.63 -18.40
C GLY A 161 2.00 -9.28 -18.17
N HIS A 162 1.39 -9.84 -17.15
CA HIS A 162 -0.02 -9.63 -16.80
C HIS A 162 -0.27 -8.51 -15.77
N LEU A 163 0.79 -7.90 -15.23
CA LEU A 163 0.63 -6.78 -14.31
C LEU A 163 0.02 -5.57 -15.02
N ASP A 164 -0.90 -4.89 -14.36
CA ASP A 164 -1.55 -3.67 -14.85
C ASP A 164 -2.00 -2.79 -13.69
N VAL A 165 -1.67 -1.52 -13.74
CA VAL A 165 -2.07 -0.50 -12.76
C VAL A 165 -2.82 0.67 -13.41
N THR A 166 -3.34 0.44 -14.62
CA THR A 166 -3.99 1.45 -15.46
C THR A 166 -5.38 1.04 -15.93
N HIS A 167 -5.92 -0.08 -15.45
CA HIS A 167 -7.19 -0.63 -15.92
C HIS A 167 -7.19 -0.80 -17.45
N ASP A 168 -6.25 -1.59 -17.97
CA ASP A 168 -6.05 -1.82 -19.39
C ASP A 168 -5.86 -0.51 -20.20
N GLY A 169 -5.20 0.48 -19.61
CA GLY A 169 -4.93 1.79 -20.24
C GLY A 169 -6.12 2.75 -20.20
N MET A 170 -7.21 2.42 -19.52
CA MET A 170 -8.38 3.31 -19.39
C MET A 170 -8.16 4.45 -18.40
N VAL A 171 -7.23 4.27 -17.45
CA VAL A 171 -6.87 5.29 -16.46
C VAL A 171 -5.47 5.81 -16.75
N ASP A 172 -5.35 7.14 -16.82
CA ASP A 172 -4.09 7.77 -17.17
C ASP A 172 -3.05 7.62 -16.06
N ARG A 173 -1.88 7.12 -16.42
CA ARG A 173 -0.67 7.04 -15.58
C ARG A 173 -0.91 6.34 -14.24
N ASP A 174 -0.62 7.09 -13.14
CA ASP A 174 -0.55 6.59 -11.77
C ASP A 174 -1.76 6.98 -10.92
N ALA A 175 -2.92 7.28 -11.52
CA ALA A 175 -4.08 7.74 -10.76
C ALA A 175 -4.62 6.70 -9.77
N LEU A 176 -4.42 5.40 -10.06
CA LEU A 176 -4.83 4.30 -9.18
C LEU A 176 -3.82 4.00 -8.06
N SER A 177 -2.61 4.54 -8.16
CA SER A 177 -1.49 4.21 -7.26
C SER A 177 -1.77 4.52 -5.78
N TYR A 178 -2.64 5.48 -5.50
CA TYR A 178 -3.01 5.88 -4.14
C TYR A 178 -3.81 4.79 -3.42
N ASP A 179 -4.83 4.25 -4.09
CA ASP A 179 -5.63 3.16 -3.53
C ASP A 179 -4.86 1.85 -3.52
N ILE A 180 -4.04 1.57 -4.52
CA ILE A 180 -3.13 0.42 -4.51
C ILE A 180 -2.24 0.46 -3.26
N PHE A 181 -1.65 1.60 -2.95
CA PHE A 181 -0.82 1.78 -1.76
C PHE A 181 -1.62 1.62 -0.46
N SER A 182 -2.81 2.20 -0.40
CA SER A 182 -3.75 2.06 0.72
C SER A 182 -4.17 0.61 0.93
N ALA A 183 -4.54 -0.10 -0.14
CA ALA A 183 -5.01 -1.48 -0.09
C ALA A 183 -3.94 -2.43 0.48
N VAL A 184 -2.65 -2.20 0.16
CA VAL A 184 -1.55 -2.94 0.78
C VAL A 184 -1.48 -2.67 2.29
N GLY A 185 -1.58 -1.43 2.72
CA GLY A 185 -1.62 -1.09 4.14
C GLY A 185 -2.80 -1.75 4.89
N LYS A 186 -3.98 -1.81 4.26
CA LYS A 186 -5.17 -2.51 4.78
C LYS A 186 -5.00 -4.02 4.85
N ALA A 187 -4.22 -4.59 3.93
CA ALA A 187 -3.99 -6.03 3.88
C ALA A 187 -3.05 -6.54 5.00
N ILE A 188 -2.33 -5.65 5.68
CA ILE A 188 -1.46 -6.00 6.79
C ILE A 188 -2.29 -6.33 8.02
N ASN A 189 -2.10 -7.53 8.57
CA ASN A 189 -2.78 -7.96 9.78
C ASN A 189 -2.33 -7.16 11.00
N ARG A 190 -3.29 -6.55 11.70
CA ARG A 190 -3.04 -5.77 12.93
C ARG A 190 -3.41 -6.56 14.19
N ILE A 191 -2.76 -6.23 15.30
CA ILE A 191 -3.15 -6.71 16.63
C ILE A 191 -4.60 -6.27 16.90
N GLY A 192 -5.40 -7.20 17.41
CA GLY A 192 -6.81 -6.95 17.75
C GLY A 192 -7.78 -6.98 16.58
N GLN A 193 -7.29 -7.13 15.34
CA GLN A 193 -8.15 -7.32 14.17
C GLN A 193 -8.28 -8.80 13.81
N SER A 194 -9.47 -9.19 13.39
CA SER A 194 -9.73 -10.52 12.81
C SER A 194 -9.31 -10.51 11.33
N THR A 195 -8.45 -11.44 10.96
CA THR A 195 -8.12 -11.69 9.55
C THR A 195 -9.17 -12.63 8.96
N PRO A 196 -9.78 -12.30 7.81
CA PRO A 196 -10.62 -13.26 7.09
C PRO A 196 -9.85 -14.56 6.81
N ALA A 197 -10.52 -15.71 6.98
CA ALA A 197 -9.87 -17.01 6.89
C ALA A 197 -9.34 -17.34 5.49
N ASP A 198 -9.84 -16.67 4.47
CA ASP A 198 -9.48 -16.82 3.06
C ASP A 198 -8.42 -15.78 2.61
N ARG A 199 -8.02 -14.85 3.48
CA ARG A 199 -6.98 -13.87 3.17
C ARG A 199 -5.60 -14.46 3.38
N VAL A 200 -4.73 -14.34 2.39
CA VAL A 200 -3.30 -14.66 2.51
C VAL A 200 -2.64 -13.71 3.52
N ASP A 201 -1.94 -14.27 4.50
CA ASP A 201 -1.21 -13.50 5.51
C ASP A 201 0.22 -13.25 5.05
N ILE A 202 0.49 -12.05 4.55
CA ILE A 202 1.82 -11.66 4.04
C ILE A 202 2.89 -11.56 5.13
N LEU A 203 2.48 -11.50 6.39
CA LEU A 203 3.39 -11.46 7.53
C LEU A 203 3.60 -12.82 8.22
N ASP A 204 2.95 -13.90 7.71
CA ASP A 204 3.12 -15.29 8.19
C ASP A 204 2.92 -15.39 9.72
N GLY A 205 1.79 -14.90 10.19
CA GLY A 205 1.40 -14.94 11.61
C GLY A 205 1.89 -13.75 12.44
N LEU A 206 2.82 -12.92 11.94
CA LEU A 206 3.19 -11.67 12.61
C LEU A 206 2.03 -10.67 12.51
N LYS A 207 1.88 -9.83 13.54
CA LYS A 207 0.83 -8.81 13.57
C LYS A 207 1.41 -7.43 13.83
N ALA A 208 0.99 -6.46 13.04
CA ALA A 208 1.46 -5.09 13.18
C ALA A 208 0.81 -4.41 14.40
N GLU A 209 1.62 -3.80 15.25
CA GLU A 209 1.22 -2.79 16.23
C GLU A 209 1.22 -1.41 15.57
N VAL A 210 2.23 -1.16 14.73
CA VAL A 210 2.44 0.12 14.03
C VAL A 210 2.73 -0.14 12.56
N ILE A 211 2.09 0.62 11.68
CA ILE A 211 2.37 0.62 10.24
C ILE A 211 2.82 2.02 9.82
N ILE A 212 4.04 2.12 9.28
CA ILE A 212 4.65 3.37 8.85
C ILE A 212 4.79 3.36 7.34
N ALA A 213 4.17 4.32 6.66
CA ALA A 213 4.40 4.55 5.24
C ALA A 213 5.70 5.31 5.01
N THR A 214 6.43 4.99 3.96
CA THR A 214 7.62 5.74 3.54
C THR A 214 7.71 5.85 2.02
N GLY A 215 8.49 6.80 1.54
CA GLY A 215 8.82 6.95 0.13
C GLY A 215 9.86 8.04 -0.05
N HIS A 216 10.78 7.79 -1.00
CA HIS A 216 11.92 8.65 -1.24
C HIS A 216 11.76 9.47 -2.52
N SER A 217 12.15 10.74 -2.50
CA SER A 217 12.26 11.64 -3.67
C SER A 217 10.92 11.77 -4.42
N GLN A 218 10.79 11.18 -5.61
CA GLN A 218 9.55 11.18 -6.41
C GLN A 218 8.39 10.55 -5.63
N SER A 219 8.62 9.43 -4.94
CA SER A 219 7.60 8.77 -4.10
C SER A 219 7.26 9.58 -2.85
N ALA A 220 8.20 10.35 -2.29
CA ALA A 220 7.91 11.32 -1.25
C ALA A 220 6.91 12.39 -1.72
N SER A 221 6.99 12.81 -2.98
CA SER A 221 6.01 13.74 -3.56
C SER A 221 4.62 13.12 -3.71
N ARG A 222 4.56 11.82 -4.05
CA ARG A 222 3.30 11.06 -4.05
C ARG A 222 2.71 10.94 -2.65
N LEU A 223 3.53 10.64 -1.65
CA LEU A 223 3.11 10.57 -0.26
C LEU A 223 2.58 11.93 0.26
N ALA A 224 3.18 13.05 -0.15
CA ALA A 224 2.66 14.37 0.24
C ALA A 224 1.25 14.62 -0.31
N ILE A 225 0.99 14.24 -1.57
CA ILE A 225 -0.35 14.28 -2.16
C ILE A 225 -1.29 13.32 -1.43
N TYR A 226 -0.87 12.09 -1.20
CA TYR A 226 -1.62 11.08 -0.48
C TYR A 226 -2.07 11.57 0.90
N LEU A 227 -1.14 12.11 1.68
CA LEU A 227 -1.41 12.67 3.01
C LEU A 227 -2.41 13.81 2.98
N ASN A 228 -2.32 14.70 2.00
CA ASN A 228 -3.22 15.85 1.92
C ASN A 228 -4.63 15.45 1.47
N ASN A 229 -4.74 14.57 0.47
CA ASN A 229 -5.97 14.40 -0.28
C ASN A 229 -6.69 13.08 -0.01
N ILE A 230 -5.96 11.99 0.24
CA ILE A 230 -6.53 10.64 0.25
C ILE A 230 -6.54 10.04 1.66
N HIS A 231 -5.41 10.02 2.34
CA HIS A 231 -5.28 9.42 3.67
C HIS A 231 -6.30 9.94 4.72
N PRO A 232 -6.72 11.22 4.70
CA PRO A 232 -7.76 11.71 5.61
C PRO A 232 -9.16 11.10 5.38
N ILE A 233 -9.41 10.51 4.20
CA ILE A 233 -10.69 9.84 3.90
C ILE A 233 -10.78 8.50 4.66
N GLU A 234 -9.69 7.73 4.66
CA GLU A 234 -9.56 6.47 5.41
C GLU A 234 -8.11 6.34 5.92
N PRO A 235 -7.84 6.79 7.16
CA PRO A 235 -6.51 6.71 7.75
C PRO A 235 -6.07 5.25 7.97
N ILE A 236 -5.02 4.83 7.29
CA ILE A 236 -4.51 3.45 7.29
C ILE A 236 -3.18 3.37 8.03
N PHE A 237 -2.31 4.36 7.85
CA PHE A 237 -0.96 4.39 8.40
C PHE A 237 -0.91 5.18 9.71
N ASP A 238 -0.21 4.64 10.72
CA ASP A 238 -0.02 5.28 12.02
C ASP A 238 1.01 6.41 11.97
N GLY A 239 1.91 6.34 11.00
CA GLY A 239 2.93 7.35 10.74
C GLY A 239 3.38 7.34 9.30
N VAL A 240 3.96 8.46 8.86
CA VAL A 240 4.49 8.59 7.50
C VAL A 240 5.84 9.28 7.53
N MET A 241 6.81 8.69 6.84
CA MET A 241 8.13 9.27 6.64
C MET A 241 8.27 9.74 5.19
N VAL A 242 8.34 11.05 5.00
CA VAL A 242 8.54 11.69 3.70
C VAL A 242 10.02 11.99 3.52
N HIS A 243 10.74 11.18 2.73
CA HIS A 243 12.19 11.16 2.68
C HIS A 243 12.74 11.77 1.38
N GLY A 244 13.64 12.73 1.51
CA GLY A 244 14.42 13.29 0.40
C GLY A 244 13.60 14.02 -0.66
N GLY A 245 12.44 14.55 -0.30
CA GLY A 245 11.52 15.22 -1.23
C GLY A 245 10.19 15.55 -0.60
N GLY A 246 9.16 15.56 -1.43
CA GLY A 246 7.79 15.84 -1.03
C GLY A 246 7.38 17.30 -1.23
N GLY A 247 6.06 17.52 -1.16
CA GLY A 247 5.42 18.84 -1.26
C GLY A 247 5.14 19.45 0.11
N ARG A 248 4.32 20.50 0.09
CA ARG A 248 3.72 21.04 1.31
C ARG A 248 2.69 20.05 1.85
N ILE A 249 2.69 19.85 3.16
CA ILE A 249 1.74 18.99 3.88
C ILE A 249 0.89 19.88 4.77
N ARG A 250 -0.40 19.57 4.89
CA ARG A 250 -1.36 20.25 5.75
C ARG A 250 -0.94 20.16 7.22
N ASP A 251 -1.21 21.20 7.98
CA ASP A 251 -0.87 21.28 9.41
C ASP A 251 -1.91 20.55 10.31
N ASP A 252 -3.09 20.23 9.77
CA ASP A 252 -4.21 19.61 10.48
C ASP A 252 -4.24 18.07 10.39
N GLN A 253 -3.10 17.44 10.13
CA GLN A 253 -2.96 15.99 10.07
C GLN A 253 -2.96 15.39 11.48
N GLU A 254 -3.79 14.36 11.71
CA GLU A 254 -3.76 13.56 12.93
C GLU A 254 -2.61 12.53 12.90
N THR A 255 -2.22 12.09 11.71
CA THR A 255 -1.13 11.14 11.49
C THR A 255 0.23 11.77 11.78
N LYS A 256 1.09 11.05 12.47
CA LYS A 256 2.47 11.49 12.72
C LYS A 256 3.29 11.52 11.44
N ILE A 257 3.82 12.69 11.10
CA ILE A 257 4.59 12.89 9.87
C ILE A 257 6.03 13.24 10.22
N PHE A 258 6.96 12.50 9.64
CA PHE A 258 8.40 12.76 9.71
C PHE A 258 8.88 13.17 8.32
N LYS A 259 9.30 14.41 8.16
CA LYS A 259 9.85 14.91 6.90
C LYS A 259 11.37 14.99 7.01
N ILE A 260 12.05 14.14 6.26
CA ILE A 260 13.51 14.12 6.15
C ILE A 260 13.86 14.79 4.82
N MET A 261 14.45 15.96 4.89
CA MET A 261 14.98 16.64 3.71
C MET A 261 16.40 16.11 3.45
N ALA A 262 16.71 15.80 2.20
CA ALA A 262 18.09 15.57 1.82
C ALA A 262 18.88 16.86 2.06
N GLU A 263 19.93 16.79 2.88
CA GLU A 263 20.90 17.86 2.94
C GLU A 263 21.62 17.90 1.59
N THR A 264 21.57 19.06 0.94
CA THR A 264 22.39 19.30 -0.25
C THR A 264 23.83 19.44 0.25
N ILE A 265 24.62 18.38 0.09
CA ILE A 265 26.07 18.44 0.31
C ILE A 265 26.70 19.18 -0.86
#